data_95b3349a9d398a6ce5f75d8137e08a74
#
_entry.id   95b3349a9d398a6ce5f75d8137e08a74
#
_cell.length_a   1.000
_cell.length_b   1.000
_cell.length_c   1.000
_cell.angle_alpha   90.00
_cell.angle_beta   90.00
_cell.angle_gamma   90.00
#
_symmetry.space_group_name_H-M   'P 1'
#
loop_
_entity.id
_entity.type
_entity.pdbx_description
1 polymer ?
#
loop_
_entity_poly.entity_id
_entity_poly.type
_entity_poly.pdbx_seq_one_letter_code
_entity_poly.pdbx_strand_id
1 'polypeptide(L)'
;MILSRNDLRRALKAGKIGFTPELEESQWGEASVDLRLGFSFTKLEKVEGVTLDVSKGLQALGQSNFYKTKELQPADGFGEPESFILHPTNFVLAMTYESIKVPLNMIARVEGRSTYARVGLSMHQTAPWIQPGWSGQIILEIMNNGSIDIKLTPLIDRPCQITFFELKSPVPKKAGYGTRATDSYQDQRHPLKHPKPKKK
;
A
#
# COMPACT_ATOMS: atom_id res chain seq x y z
N MET A 1 17.39 11.02 -8.90
CA MET A 1 16.97 10.62 -10.27
C MET A 1 15.88 9.56 -10.15
N ILE A 2 14.96 9.47 -11.12
CA ILE A 2 13.98 8.37 -11.21
C ILE A 2 14.70 7.16 -11.81
N LEU A 3 14.44 5.97 -11.27
CA LEU A 3 15.02 4.73 -11.77
C LEU A 3 14.22 4.22 -12.98
N SER A 4 14.92 3.93 -14.08
CA SER A 4 14.37 3.21 -15.23
C SER A 4 14.16 1.73 -14.90
N ARG A 5 13.42 0.97 -15.76
CA ARG A 5 13.27 -0.48 -15.66
C ARG A 5 14.62 -1.18 -15.43
N ASN A 6 15.63 -0.82 -16.19
CA ASN A 6 16.96 -1.44 -16.09
C ASN A 6 17.65 -1.12 -14.76
N ASP A 7 17.49 0.11 -14.25
CA ASP A 7 18.02 0.51 -12.94
C ASP A 7 17.31 -0.22 -11.81
N LEU A 8 15.98 -0.35 -11.88
CA LEU A 8 15.16 -1.09 -10.93
C LEU A 8 15.58 -2.56 -10.87
N ARG A 9 15.76 -3.22 -12.03
CA ARG A 9 16.23 -4.61 -12.11
C ARG A 9 17.64 -4.77 -11.53
N ARG A 10 18.55 -3.85 -11.82
CA ARG A 10 19.91 -3.85 -11.23
C ARG A 10 19.86 -3.66 -9.72
N ALA A 11 19.03 -2.74 -9.23
CA ALA A 11 18.86 -2.49 -7.81
C ALA A 11 18.26 -3.71 -7.07
N LEU A 12 17.28 -4.38 -7.68
CA LEU A 12 16.69 -5.62 -7.15
C LEU A 12 17.73 -6.75 -7.10
N LYS A 13 18.43 -7.01 -8.20
CA LYS A 13 19.48 -8.04 -8.28
C LYS A 13 20.59 -7.81 -7.26
N ALA A 14 20.92 -6.54 -6.98
CA ALA A 14 21.90 -6.14 -5.99
C ALA A 14 21.37 -6.17 -4.55
N GLY A 15 20.11 -6.55 -4.31
CA GLY A 15 19.48 -6.57 -2.99
C GLY A 15 19.27 -5.19 -2.36
N LYS A 16 19.42 -4.11 -3.14
CA LYS A 16 19.20 -2.73 -2.66
C LYS A 16 17.73 -2.44 -2.41
N ILE A 17 16.87 -2.77 -3.36
CA ILE A 17 15.41 -2.78 -3.19
C ILE A 17 14.92 -4.22 -3.05
N GLY A 18 13.72 -4.43 -2.54
CA GLY A 18 13.14 -5.77 -2.40
C GLY A 18 11.66 -5.79 -2.69
N PHE A 19 11.21 -6.92 -3.25
CA PHE A 19 9.81 -7.26 -3.41
C PHE A 19 9.59 -8.72 -2.96
N THR A 20 8.55 -8.96 -2.20
CA THR A 20 8.19 -10.31 -1.73
C THR A 20 6.67 -10.46 -1.81
N PRO A 21 6.13 -11.43 -2.58
CA PRO A 21 6.85 -12.40 -3.40
C PRO A 21 7.58 -11.76 -4.59
N GLU A 22 8.32 -12.58 -5.34
CA GLU A 22 8.99 -12.13 -6.57
C GLU A 22 8.00 -11.58 -7.59
N LEU A 23 8.47 -10.61 -8.37
CA LEU A 23 7.67 -9.93 -9.39
C LEU A 23 7.58 -10.79 -10.64
N GLU A 24 6.39 -10.82 -11.22
CA GLU A 24 6.18 -11.35 -12.58
C GLU A 24 6.70 -10.36 -13.63
N GLU A 25 7.06 -10.89 -14.80
CA GLU A 25 7.54 -10.05 -15.91
C GLU A 25 6.53 -8.96 -16.33
N SER A 26 5.24 -9.30 -16.25
CA SER A 26 4.12 -8.41 -16.58
C SER A 26 3.91 -7.24 -15.61
N GLN A 27 4.62 -7.21 -14.46
CA GLN A 27 4.54 -6.10 -13.49
C GLN A 27 5.54 -4.98 -13.78
N TRP A 28 6.52 -5.19 -14.68
CA TRP A 28 7.56 -4.22 -14.98
C TRP A 28 7.10 -3.17 -15.99
N GLY A 29 6.94 -1.93 -15.56
CA GLY A 29 6.79 -0.74 -16.42
C GLY A 29 8.13 -0.18 -16.86
N GLU A 30 8.14 0.95 -17.58
CA GLU A 30 9.34 1.61 -18.08
C GLU A 30 10.20 2.23 -16.97
N ALA A 31 9.53 2.80 -15.95
CA ALA A 31 10.16 3.42 -14.78
C ALA A 31 9.37 3.16 -13.48
N SER A 32 8.55 2.12 -13.48
CA SER A 32 7.71 1.74 -12.35
C SER A 32 7.52 0.24 -12.27
N VAL A 33 6.99 -0.23 -11.16
CA VAL A 33 6.53 -1.62 -10.94
C VAL A 33 5.06 -1.57 -10.57
N ASP A 34 4.22 -2.29 -11.31
CA ASP A 34 2.81 -2.48 -11.00
C ASP A 34 2.66 -3.44 -9.82
N LEU A 35 1.85 -3.07 -8.83
CA LEU A 35 1.64 -3.88 -7.64
C LEU A 35 0.26 -4.51 -7.67
N ARG A 36 0.21 -5.79 -7.28
CA ARG A 36 -1.03 -6.56 -7.19
C ARG A 36 -1.79 -6.18 -5.93
N LEU A 37 -3.10 -6.25 -6.01
CA LEU A 37 -3.99 -6.07 -4.87
C LEU A 37 -3.94 -7.31 -3.98
N GLY A 38 -3.86 -7.10 -2.67
CA GLY A 38 -3.94 -8.16 -1.66
C GLY A 38 -5.37 -8.49 -1.25
N PHE A 39 -5.52 -9.34 -0.25
CA PHE A 39 -6.81 -9.94 0.12
C PHE A 39 -7.56 -9.18 1.23
N SER A 40 -6.91 -8.25 1.94
CA SER A 40 -7.49 -7.57 3.09
C SER A 40 -8.11 -6.23 2.71
N PHE A 41 -9.40 -6.05 3.03
CA PHE A 41 -10.17 -4.84 2.79
C PHE A 41 -10.81 -4.37 4.09
N THR A 42 -10.54 -3.14 4.50
CA THR A 42 -11.06 -2.57 5.74
C THR A 42 -11.87 -1.33 5.44
N LYS A 43 -13.17 -1.39 5.73
CA LYS A 43 -14.08 -0.24 5.63
C LYS A 43 -14.11 0.53 6.94
N LEU A 44 -14.21 1.86 6.84
CA LEU A 44 -14.60 2.72 7.94
C LEU A 44 -16.12 2.79 7.97
N GLU A 45 -16.72 2.34 9.07
CA GLU A 45 -18.16 2.36 9.27
C GLU A 45 -18.61 3.70 9.87
N LYS A 46 -19.71 4.24 9.36
CA LYS A 46 -20.34 5.42 9.97
C LYS A 46 -20.92 5.02 11.31
N VAL A 47 -20.51 5.72 12.37
CA VAL A 47 -21.11 5.58 13.70
C VAL A 47 -21.80 6.89 14.04
N GLU A 48 -23.10 6.86 14.28
CA GLU A 48 -23.88 8.04 14.60
C GLU A 48 -23.43 8.67 15.93
N GLY A 49 -23.40 10.01 15.96
CA GLY A 49 -23.02 10.78 17.15
C GLY A 49 -21.53 10.76 17.48
N VAL A 50 -20.68 10.15 16.64
CA VAL A 50 -19.23 10.08 16.87
C VAL A 50 -18.47 11.01 15.93
N THR A 51 -17.61 11.83 16.53
CA THR A 51 -16.63 12.67 15.82
C THR A 51 -15.24 12.13 16.09
N LEU A 52 -14.45 11.90 15.03
CA LEU A 52 -13.08 11.47 15.14
C LEU A 52 -12.18 12.68 15.42
N ASP A 53 -11.51 12.68 16.57
CA ASP A 53 -10.48 13.65 16.90
C ASP A 53 -9.10 13.12 16.43
N VAL A 54 -8.67 13.58 15.27
CA VAL A 54 -7.40 13.16 14.68
C VAL A 54 -6.17 13.60 15.49
N SER A 55 -6.31 14.59 16.38
CA SER A 55 -5.21 15.04 17.26
C SER A 55 -4.81 13.97 18.28
N LYS A 56 -5.73 13.08 18.62
CA LYS A 56 -5.49 11.92 19.51
C LYS A 56 -4.82 10.74 18.81
N GLY A 57 -4.49 10.90 17.53
CA GLY A 57 -3.89 9.89 16.69
C GLY A 57 -4.83 8.74 16.34
N LEU A 58 -4.41 7.91 15.37
CA LEU A 58 -5.18 6.76 14.89
C LEU A 58 -5.35 5.65 15.95
N GLN A 59 -4.63 5.71 17.07
CA GLN A 59 -4.82 4.77 18.18
C GLN A 59 -6.25 4.81 18.76
N ALA A 60 -6.90 5.96 18.70
CA ALA A 60 -8.31 6.09 19.05
C ALA A 60 -9.23 5.26 18.13
N LEU A 61 -8.81 4.99 16.91
CA LEU A 61 -9.54 4.18 15.94
C LEU A 61 -9.41 2.67 16.19
N GLY A 62 -8.26 2.22 16.69
CA GLY A 62 -8.01 0.79 16.96
C GLY A 62 -8.80 0.23 18.16
N GLN A 63 -9.42 1.09 18.97
CA GLN A 63 -10.22 0.70 20.12
C GLN A 63 -11.73 0.70 19.85
N SER A 64 -12.16 1.05 18.64
CA SER A 64 -13.55 1.26 18.32
C SER A 64 -14.04 0.32 17.22
N ASN A 65 -15.32 0.00 17.24
CA ASN A 65 -16.02 -0.77 16.22
C ASN A 65 -16.20 0.01 14.88
N PHE A 66 -15.33 1.01 14.63
CA PHE A 66 -15.43 1.85 13.44
C PHE A 66 -14.97 1.16 12.15
N TYR A 67 -14.23 0.07 12.27
CA TYR A 67 -13.69 -0.63 11.11
C TYR A 67 -14.22 -2.05 11.02
N LYS A 68 -14.65 -2.41 9.83
CA LYS A 68 -14.90 -3.81 9.45
C LYS A 68 -13.89 -4.25 8.41
N THR A 69 -13.11 -5.28 8.77
CA THR A 69 -12.19 -5.92 7.84
C THR A 69 -12.83 -7.15 7.24
N LYS A 70 -12.78 -7.25 5.91
CA LYS A 70 -13.11 -8.44 5.14
C LYS A 70 -11.82 -9.00 4.54
N GLU A 71 -11.49 -10.24 4.90
CA GLU A 71 -10.43 -11.00 4.25
C GLU A 71 -11.06 -11.83 3.14
N LEU A 72 -10.67 -11.57 1.92
CA LEU A 72 -11.12 -12.33 0.75
C LEU A 72 -10.35 -13.63 0.65
N GLN A 73 -10.98 -14.64 0.08
CA GLN A 73 -10.35 -15.94 -0.10
C GLN A 73 -9.68 -16.03 -1.48
N PRO A 74 -8.49 -16.66 -1.56
CA PRO A 74 -7.91 -17.05 -2.83
C PRO A 74 -8.81 -18.04 -3.54
N ALA A 75 -8.61 -18.18 -4.85
CA ALA A 75 -9.36 -19.18 -5.62
C ALA A 75 -9.09 -20.60 -5.09
N ASP A 76 -10.15 -21.37 -4.87
CA ASP A 76 -10.05 -22.81 -4.60
C ASP A 76 -9.95 -23.57 -5.92
N GLY A 77 -8.76 -24.08 -6.24
CA GLY A 77 -8.53 -24.85 -7.46
C GLY A 77 -8.73 -24.04 -8.75
N PHE A 78 -9.73 -24.41 -9.56
CA PHE A 78 -10.04 -23.74 -10.84
C PHE A 78 -11.07 -22.60 -10.71
N GLY A 79 -11.47 -22.24 -9.48
CA GLY A 79 -12.42 -21.14 -9.23
C GLY A 79 -11.79 -19.75 -9.46
N GLU A 80 -12.66 -18.73 -9.60
CA GLU A 80 -12.22 -17.34 -9.54
C GLU A 80 -11.98 -16.94 -8.07
N PRO A 81 -10.96 -16.07 -7.79
CA PRO A 81 -10.77 -15.54 -6.44
C PRO A 81 -11.97 -14.66 -6.04
N GLU A 82 -12.25 -14.63 -4.74
CA GLU A 82 -13.28 -13.75 -4.21
C GLU A 82 -12.94 -12.29 -4.53
N SER A 83 -13.94 -11.49 -4.86
CA SER A 83 -13.77 -10.08 -5.24
C SER A 83 -14.45 -9.15 -4.26
N PHE A 84 -13.94 -7.92 -4.16
CA PHE A 84 -14.52 -6.84 -3.39
C PHE A 84 -15.27 -5.87 -4.31
N ILE A 85 -16.52 -5.55 -3.98
CA ILE A 85 -17.30 -4.54 -4.72
C ILE A 85 -17.19 -3.21 -3.97
N LEU A 86 -16.61 -2.22 -4.66
CA LEU A 86 -16.47 -0.86 -4.17
C LEU A 86 -17.53 0.03 -4.83
N HIS A 87 -18.56 0.38 -4.06
CA HIS A 87 -19.64 1.25 -4.53
C HIS A 87 -19.19 2.71 -4.70
N PRO A 88 -19.87 3.51 -5.51
CA PRO A 88 -19.63 4.95 -5.64
C PRO A 88 -19.53 5.64 -4.28
N THR A 89 -18.64 6.62 -4.17
CA THR A 89 -18.36 7.42 -2.96
C THR A 89 -17.82 6.65 -1.75
N ASN A 90 -17.63 5.33 -1.87
CA ASN A 90 -17.09 4.53 -0.77
C ASN A 90 -15.57 4.59 -0.73
N PHE A 91 -15.07 4.65 0.51
CA PHE A 91 -13.67 4.57 0.87
C PHE A 91 -13.36 3.22 1.52
N VAL A 92 -12.21 2.63 1.17
CA VAL A 92 -11.72 1.39 1.78
C VAL A 92 -10.21 1.42 1.89
N LEU A 93 -9.68 0.91 3.00
CA LEU A 93 -8.26 0.58 3.12
C LEU A 93 -8.05 -0.82 2.57
N ALA A 94 -7.13 -0.95 1.63
CA ALA A 94 -6.68 -2.23 1.12
C ALA A 94 -5.15 -2.32 1.21
N MET A 95 -4.56 -3.44 0.79
CA MET A 95 -3.12 -3.65 0.84
C MET A 95 -2.60 -4.11 -0.51
N THR A 96 -1.35 -3.79 -0.81
CA THR A 96 -0.63 -4.48 -1.87
C THR A 96 -0.38 -5.93 -1.48
N TYR A 97 -0.33 -6.83 -2.46
CA TYR A 97 0.09 -8.21 -2.23
C TYR A 97 1.59 -8.29 -1.96
N GLU A 98 2.38 -7.52 -2.67
CA GLU A 98 3.82 -7.44 -2.48
C GLU A 98 4.18 -6.64 -1.23
N SER A 99 5.08 -7.20 -0.42
CA SER A 99 5.90 -6.44 0.53
C SER A 99 7.08 -5.81 -0.19
N ILE A 100 7.42 -4.57 0.17
CA ILE A 100 8.45 -3.78 -0.51
C ILE A 100 9.51 -3.38 0.51
N LYS A 101 10.76 -3.27 0.06
CA LYS A 101 11.87 -2.75 0.84
C LYS A 101 12.49 -1.55 0.13
N VAL A 102 12.55 -0.41 0.81
CA VAL A 102 13.13 0.84 0.34
C VAL A 102 14.46 1.09 1.06
N PRO A 103 15.59 1.24 0.36
CA PRO A 103 16.89 1.47 1.00
C PRO A 103 17.04 2.91 1.50
N LEU A 104 18.07 3.17 2.32
CA LEU A 104 18.30 4.49 2.92
C LEU A 104 18.75 5.57 1.92
N ASN A 105 19.16 5.18 0.72
CA ASN A 105 19.55 6.12 -0.34
C ASN A 105 18.47 6.34 -1.41
N MET A 106 17.26 5.84 -1.16
CA MET A 106 16.11 6.02 -2.06
C MET A 106 14.86 6.39 -1.26
N ILE A 107 13.93 7.06 -1.96
CA ILE A 107 12.54 7.22 -1.55
C ILE A 107 11.67 6.62 -2.64
N ALA A 108 10.53 6.05 -2.29
CA ALA A 108 9.59 5.56 -3.29
C ALA A 108 8.28 6.32 -3.25
N ARG A 109 7.54 6.26 -4.36
CA ARG A 109 6.22 6.88 -4.49
C ARG A 109 5.24 5.87 -5.10
N VAL A 110 4.10 5.70 -4.46
CA VAL A 110 2.98 4.92 -4.99
C VAL A 110 2.00 5.85 -5.69
N GLU A 111 1.51 5.43 -6.84
CA GLU A 111 0.50 6.15 -7.63
C GLU A 111 -0.51 5.17 -8.21
N GLY A 112 -1.72 5.67 -8.53
CA GLY A 112 -2.70 4.93 -9.30
C GLY A 112 -2.26 4.74 -10.74
N ARG A 113 -2.74 3.68 -11.37
CA ARG A 113 -2.55 3.46 -12.81
C ARG A 113 -3.69 4.15 -13.58
N SER A 114 -3.36 4.73 -14.71
CA SER A 114 -4.30 5.53 -15.52
C SER A 114 -5.57 4.77 -15.93
N THR A 115 -5.48 3.46 -16.16
CA THR A 115 -6.63 2.60 -16.49
C THR A 115 -7.70 2.65 -15.40
N TYR A 116 -7.29 2.54 -14.14
CA TYR A 116 -8.20 2.60 -12.99
C TYR A 116 -8.64 4.04 -12.68
N ALA A 117 -7.74 5.00 -12.82
CA ALA A 117 -8.06 6.41 -12.61
C ALA A 117 -9.17 6.91 -13.57
N ARG A 118 -9.22 6.41 -14.82
CA ARG A 118 -10.22 6.77 -15.82
C ARG A 118 -11.65 6.34 -15.47
N VAL A 119 -11.81 5.35 -14.60
CA VAL A 119 -13.13 4.94 -14.08
C VAL A 119 -13.42 5.53 -12.70
N GLY A 120 -12.61 6.53 -12.27
CA GLY A 120 -12.82 7.25 -11.03
C GLY A 120 -12.16 6.64 -9.79
N LEU A 121 -11.28 5.64 -9.95
CA LEU A 121 -10.63 4.97 -8.82
C LEU A 121 -9.36 5.70 -8.41
N SER A 122 -9.29 6.20 -7.16
CA SER A 122 -8.05 6.70 -6.54
C SER A 122 -7.45 5.65 -5.61
N MET A 123 -6.09 5.59 -5.55
CA MET A 123 -5.35 4.57 -4.80
C MET A 123 -4.76 5.07 -3.49
N HIS A 124 -4.62 6.37 -3.34
CA HIS A 124 -4.21 7.05 -2.12
C HIS A 124 -4.94 8.40 -2.06
N GLN A 125 -5.10 8.95 -0.85
CA GLN A 125 -5.72 10.26 -0.73
C GLN A 125 -4.65 11.37 -0.89
N THR A 126 -3.65 11.42 -0.02
CA THR A 126 -2.63 12.47 -0.07
C THR A 126 -1.25 12.01 0.40
N ALA A 127 -1.03 10.73 0.65
CA ALA A 127 0.19 10.21 1.27
C ALA A 127 0.95 9.19 0.40
N PRO A 128 1.44 9.57 -0.81
CA PRO A 128 2.04 8.63 -1.75
C PRO A 128 3.47 8.21 -1.40
N TRP A 129 4.14 8.88 -0.44
CA TRP A 129 5.57 8.70 -0.20
C TRP A 129 5.90 7.56 0.74
N ILE A 130 6.75 6.64 0.28
CA ILE A 130 7.32 5.55 1.06
C ILE A 130 8.75 5.94 1.44
N GLN A 131 8.98 6.12 2.73
CA GLN A 131 10.20 6.70 3.28
C GLN A 131 11.42 5.79 3.18
N PRO A 132 12.65 6.36 3.13
CA PRO A 132 13.89 5.59 3.18
C PRO A 132 13.99 4.70 4.44
N GLY A 133 14.32 3.43 4.24
CA GLY A 133 14.39 2.43 5.33
C GLY A 133 13.08 1.69 5.60
N TRP A 134 11.97 2.07 4.94
CA TRP A 134 10.69 1.40 5.11
C TRP A 134 10.67 0.00 4.49
N SER A 135 9.98 -0.94 5.14
CA SER A 135 9.63 -2.23 4.58
C SER A 135 8.22 -2.66 5.00
N GLY A 136 7.53 -3.45 4.17
CA GLY A 136 6.19 -3.97 4.42
C GLY A 136 5.30 -3.97 3.19
N GLN A 137 4.03 -4.29 3.38
CA GLN A 137 2.98 -4.11 2.38
C GLN A 137 2.45 -2.67 2.44
N ILE A 138 2.18 -2.06 1.28
CA ILE A 138 1.65 -0.69 1.22
C ILE A 138 0.15 -0.73 1.49
N ILE A 139 -0.31 0.14 2.39
CA ILE A 139 -1.74 0.41 2.54
C ILE A 139 -2.18 1.36 1.43
N LEU A 140 -3.24 0.97 0.75
CA LEU A 140 -3.91 1.75 -0.28
C LEU A 140 -5.19 2.34 0.30
N GLU A 141 -5.37 3.64 0.16
CA GLU A 141 -6.53 4.41 0.61
C GLU A 141 -7.46 4.59 -0.58
N ILE A 142 -8.15 3.49 -0.95
CA ILE A 142 -8.92 3.41 -2.21
C ILE A 142 -10.27 4.10 -2.08
N MET A 143 -10.59 4.95 -3.04
CA MET A 143 -11.90 5.59 -3.15
C MET A 143 -12.45 5.48 -4.58
N ASN A 144 -13.73 5.13 -4.68
CA ASN A 144 -14.47 5.17 -5.94
C ASN A 144 -15.14 6.54 -6.10
N ASN A 145 -14.52 7.41 -6.89
CA ASN A 145 -15.06 8.74 -7.24
C ASN A 145 -15.96 8.69 -8.49
N GLY A 146 -16.14 7.50 -9.08
CA GLY A 146 -17.00 7.27 -10.23
C GLY A 146 -18.46 7.08 -9.82
N SER A 147 -19.29 6.76 -10.80
CA SER A 147 -20.75 6.59 -10.65
C SER A 147 -21.24 5.14 -10.74
N ILE A 148 -20.32 4.19 -10.96
CA ILE A 148 -20.63 2.76 -11.09
C ILE A 148 -19.85 1.93 -10.08
N ASP A 149 -20.36 0.75 -9.74
CA ASP A 149 -19.66 -0.21 -8.90
C ASP A 149 -18.40 -0.70 -9.57
N ILE A 150 -17.31 -0.79 -8.79
CA ILE A 150 -16.02 -1.30 -9.25
C ILE A 150 -15.74 -2.63 -8.56
N LYS A 151 -15.54 -3.69 -9.35
CA LYS A 151 -15.08 -5.00 -8.86
C LYS A 151 -13.56 -4.97 -8.74
N LEU A 152 -13.04 -5.28 -7.56
CA LEU A 152 -11.62 -5.37 -7.24
C LEU A 152 -11.29 -6.82 -6.87
N THR A 153 -10.37 -7.45 -7.61
CA THR A 153 -10.02 -8.86 -7.46
C THR A 153 -8.55 -9.01 -7.06
N PRO A 154 -8.26 -9.56 -5.86
CA PRO A 154 -6.89 -9.81 -5.41
C PRO A 154 -6.08 -10.61 -6.43
N LEU A 155 -4.78 -10.33 -6.51
CA LEU A 155 -3.79 -10.91 -7.42
C LEU A 155 -3.99 -10.61 -8.91
N ILE A 156 -5.24 -10.41 -9.36
CA ILE A 156 -5.57 -10.09 -10.76
C ILE A 156 -5.41 -8.59 -10.99
N ASP A 157 -6.04 -7.77 -10.14
CA ASP A 157 -5.96 -6.32 -10.27
C ASP A 157 -4.62 -5.78 -9.79
N ARG A 158 -4.04 -4.88 -10.60
CA ARG A 158 -2.81 -4.13 -10.33
C ARG A 158 -3.15 -2.65 -10.37
N PRO A 159 -3.87 -2.13 -9.37
CA PRO A 159 -4.46 -0.79 -9.46
C PRO A 159 -3.45 0.33 -9.23
N CYS A 160 -2.29 0.02 -8.66
CA CYS A 160 -1.24 0.99 -8.37
C CYS A 160 0.12 0.56 -8.92
N GLN A 161 1.02 1.52 -8.99
CA GLN A 161 2.41 1.35 -9.38
C GLN A 161 3.33 2.06 -8.39
N ILE A 162 4.57 1.58 -8.26
CA ILE A 162 5.59 2.20 -7.42
C ILE A 162 6.78 2.64 -8.26
N THR A 163 7.26 3.85 -8.00
CA THR A 163 8.44 4.45 -8.61
C THR A 163 9.48 4.75 -7.53
N PHE A 164 10.77 4.57 -7.83
CA PHE A 164 11.87 4.84 -6.93
C PHE A 164 12.69 6.03 -7.40
N PHE A 165 13.12 6.85 -6.42
CA PHE A 165 13.93 8.04 -6.63
C PHE A 165 15.21 7.92 -5.80
N GLU A 166 16.34 8.12 -6.42
CA GLU A 166 17.60 8.24 -5.68
C GLU A 166 17.67 9.57 -4.94
N LEU A 167 18.10 9.52 -3.68
CA LEU A 167 18.39 10.70 -2.88
C LEU A 167 19.80 11.20 -3.22
N LYS A 168 20.01 12.51 -3.16
CA LYS A 168 21.34 13.13 -3.35
C LYS A 168 22.37 12.59 -2.37
N SER A 169 21.94 12.25 -1.14
CA SER A 169 22.76 11.60 -0.13
C SER A 169 21.88 10.62 0.68
N PRO A 170 22.44 9.50 1.15
CA PRO A 170 21.69 8.54 1.97
C PRO A 170 21.22 9.15 3.28
N VAL A 171 20.05 8.73 3.75
CA VAL A 171 19.60 9.01 5.11
C VAL A 171 20.49 8.22 6.09
N PRO A 172 21.00 8.83 7.18
CA PRO A 172 21.75 8.12 8.18
C PRO A 172 20.96 6.94 8.76
N LYS A 173 21.61 5.80 9.00
CA LYS A 173 20.96 4.58 9.49
C LYS A 173 20.10 4.79 10.75
N LYS A 174 20.54 5.69 11.63
CA LYS A 174 19.81 6.08 12.87
C LYS A 174 18.58 6.98 12.62
N ALA A 175 18.36 7.45 11.40
CA ALA A 175 17.26 8.34 11.01
C ALA A 175 16.35 7.74 9.91
N GLY A 176 16.59 6.49 9.49
CA GLY A 176 15.73 5.76 8.58
C GLY A 176 14.36 5.45 9.20
N TYR A 177 13.37 5.20 8.36
CA TYR A 177 12.03 4.83 8.81
C TYR A 177 12.08 3.58 9.73
N GLY A 178 11.26 3.57 10.76
CA GLY A 178 11.27 2.54 11.81
C GLY A 178 12.21 2.83 12.99
N THR A 179 12.94 3.95 12.95
CA THR A 179 13.84 4.34 14.05
C THR A 179 13.25 5.40 15.00
N ARG A 180 12.26 6.17 14.54
CA ARG A 180 11.58 7.20 15.34
C ARG A 180 10.36 6.61 16.06
N ALA A 181 10.01 7.14 17.22
CA ALA A 181 8.80 6.74 17.97
C ALA A 181 7.50 6.98 17.19
N THR A 182 7.52 7.91 16.24
CA THR A 182 6.37 8.25 15.37
C THR A 182 6.25 7.34 14.14
N ASP A 183 7.23 6.47 13.88
CA ASP A 183 7.21 5.56 12.72
C ASP A 183 6.35 4.33 13.04
N SER A 184 5.08 4.40 12.67
CA SER A 184 4.06 3.44 13.12
C SER A 184 3.84 2.26 12.18
N TYR A 185 4.38 2.28 10.95
CA TYR A 185 3.96 1.37 9.88
C TYR A 185 5.06 0.44 9.35
N GLN A 186 6.18 0.32 10.06
CA GLN A 186 7.25 -0.60 9.70
C GLN A 186 6.77 -2.05 9.79
N ASP A 187 7.11 -2.88 8.78
CA ASP A 187 6.74 -4.29 8.67
C ASP A 187 5.21 -4.54 8.73
N GLN A 188 4.43 -3.58 8.23
CA GLN A 188 2.97 -3.65 8.23
C GLN A 188 2.47 -4.80 7.35
N ARG A 189 1.51 -5.56 7.90
CA ARG A 189 0.84 -6.70 7.24
C ARG A 189 -0.68 -6.70 7.42
N HIS A 190 -1.22 -5.61 7.94
CA HIS A 190 -2.66 -5.45 8.15
C HIS A 190 -2.99 -3.96 8.18
N PRO A 191 -4.11 -3.49 7.57
CA PRO A 191 -4.43 -2.06 7.46
C PRO A 191 -4.47 -1.30 8.78
N LEU A 192 -4.85 -1.95 9.86
CA LEU A 192 -5.08 -1.30 11.17
C LEU A 192 -4.17 -1.82 12.31
N LYS A 193 -3.51 -2.95 12.12
CA LYS A 193 -2.63 -3.51 13.16
C LYS A 193 -1.24 -2.95 13.02
N HIS A 194 -0.87 -2.05 13.94
CA HIS A 194 0.52 -1.64 14.09
C HIS A 194 1.34 -2.80 14.66
N PRO A 195 2.49 -3.15 14.08
CA PRO A 195 3.42 -4.02 14.75
C PRO A 195 3.75 -3.39 16.11
N LYS A 196 3.70 -4.19 17.18
CA LYS A 196 4.05 -3.70 18.53
C LYS A 196 5.44 -3.06 18.47
N PRO A 197 5.65 -1.88 19.07
CA PRO A 197 6.98 -1.28 19.12
C PRO A 197 7.95 -2.31 19.71
N LYS A 198 9.06 -2.55 19.03
CA LYS A 198 10.13 -3.38 19.58
C LYS A 198 10.54 -2.76 20.90
N LYS A 199 10.31 -3.47 22.01
CA LYS A 199 10.85 -3.07 23.32
C LYS A 199 12.36 -2.89 23.13
N LYS A 200 12.86 -1.68 23.43
CA LYS A 200 14.29 -1.38 23.50
C LYS A 200 14.92 -2.16 24.64
#